data_449ea5743705ae6a70de8139807044c3
#
_entry.id   449ea5743705ae6a70de8139807044c3
#
_cell.length_a   1.000
_cell.length_b   1.000
_cell.length_c   1.000
_cell.angle_alpha   90.00
_cell.angle_beta   90.00
_cell.angle_gamma   90.00
#
_symmetry.space_group_name_H-M   'P 1'
#
loop_
_entity.id
_entity.type
_entity.pdbx_description
1 polymer ?
#
loop_
_entity_poly.entity_id
_entity_poly.type
_entity_poly.pdbx_seq_one_letter_code
_entity_poly.pdbx_strand_id
1 'polypeptide(L)'
;MASSSTNIMAVDVEWLSTNKPHIFDGSNYQFWSNRMSIFMRSYDYEMWDVVLDGPHVPMKTKTGSEDVEPKLWSEWSESKMKKVQVNFKAINSLHYALNPIEFNWISTCKTTKEIWNKLKVTYEGTSQVKK
;
A
#
# COMPACT_ATOMS: atom_id res chain seq x y z
N MET A 1 23.87 20.69 23.52
CA MET A 1 22.92 20.99 22.44
C MET A 1 23.22 20.27 21.16
N ALA A 2 24.45 20.43 20.61
CA ALA A 2 24.84 19.73 19.40
C ALA A 2 24.77 18.21 19.53
N SER A 3 25.20 17.68 20.68
CA SER A 3 25.15 16.24 20.92
C SER A 3 23.71 15.72 21.00
N SER A 4 22.81 16.54 21.56
CA SER A 4 21.39 16.21 21.66
C SER A 4 20.75 16.12 20.28
N SER A 5 21.04 17.10 19.41
CA SER A 5 20.55 17.10 18.04
C SER A 5 21.08 15.93 17.25
N THR A 6 22.37 15.59 17.43
CA THR A 6 22.98 14.45 16.77
C THR A 6 22.34 13.15 17.21
N ASN A 7 22.03 13.00 18.50
CA ASN A 7 21.38 11.81 19.02
C ASN A 7 19.96 11.66 18.47
N ILE A 8 19.22 12.78 18.38
CA ILE A 8 17.87 12.77 17.82
C ILE A 8 17.92 12.34 16.36
N MET A 9 18.87 12.85 15.58
CA MET A 9 19.00 12.47 14.18
C MET A 9 19.32 10.98 14.01
N ALA A 10 20.21 10.46 14.88
CA ALA A 10 20.56 9.04 14.84
C ALA A 10 19.33 8.17 15.15
N VAL A 11 18.54 8.54 16.15
CA VAL A 11 17.31 7.84 16.51
C VAL A 11 16.31 7.90 15.37
N ASP A 12 16.17 9.06 14.73
CA ASP A 12 15.24 9.23 13.61
C ASP A 12 15.63 8.36 12.42
N VAL A 13 16.93 8.30 12.09
CA VAL A 13 17.42 7.46 11.01
C VAL A 13 17.17 5.98 11.31
N GLU A 14 17.45 5.58 12.54
CA GLU A 14 17.22 4.21 12.98
C GLU A 14 15.74 3.85 12.94
N TRP A 15 14.88 4.76 13.42
CA TRP A 15 13.45 4.59 13.39
C TRP A 15 12.94 4.45 11.96
N LEU A 16 13.39 5.33 11.05
CA LEU A 16 13.03 5.28 9.64
C LEU A 16 13.46 3.96 9.01
N SER A 17 14.66 3.49 9.38
CA SER A 17 15.17 2.22 8.87
C SER A 17 14.28 1.05 9.25
N THR A 18 13.82 1.01 10.52
CA THR A 18 12.96 -0.06 11.01
C THR A 18 11.51 0.08 10.51
N ASN A 19 11.11 1.28 10.12
CA ASN A 19 9.75 1.54 9.65
C ASN A 19 9.62 1.57 8.13
N LYS A 20 10.69 1.23 7.41
CA LYS A 20 10.63 1.10 5.97
C LYS A 20 10.24 -0.32 5.59
N PRO A 21 9.46 -0.50 4.53
CA PRO A 21 9.17 -1.84 4.07
C PRO A 21 10.41 -2.47 3.44
N HIS A 22 10.48 -3.80 3.50
CA HIS A 22 11.50 -4.53 2.75
C HIS A 22 11.24 -4.38 1.26
N ILE A 23 12.30 -4.20 0.48
CA ILE A 23 12.18 -4.09 -0.97
C ILE A 23 12.18 -5.49 -1.57
N PHE A 24 11.16 -5.77 -2.36
CA PHE A 24 11.03 -7.05 -3.06
C PHE A 24 11.85 -7.01 -4.34
N ASP A 25 12.70 -8.02 -4.54
CA ASP A 25 13.58 -8.11 -5.69
C ASP A 25 13.25 -9.30 -6.61
N GLY A 26 12.10 -9.92 -6.40
CA GLY A 26 11.68 -11.08 -7.17
C GLY A 26 12.02 -12.40 -6.52
N SER A 27 12.79 -12.39 -5.45
CA SER A 27 13.16 -13.61 -4.72
C SER A 27 12.50 -13.65 -3.35
N ASN A 28 12.29 -14.85 -2.84
CA ASN A 28 11.75 -15.10 -1.51
C ASN A 28 10.44 -14.34 -1.25
N TYR A 29 9.47 -14.53 -2.14
CA TYR A 29 8.19 -13.85 -2.06
C TYR A 29 7.49 -14.08 -0.73
N GLN A 30 7.51 -15.30 -0.19
CA GLN A 30 6.83 -15.63 1.06
C GLN A 30 7.35 -14.79 2.22
N PHE A 31 8.66 -14.64 2.31
CA PHE A 31 9.27 -13.80 3.34
C PHE A 31 8.83 -12.34 3.16
N TRP A 32 8.99 -11.82 1.94
CA TRP A 32 8.63 -10.43 1.68
C TRP A 32 7.16 -10.15 1.95
N SER A 33 6.25 -11.03 1.47
CA SER A 33 4.82 -10.78 1.62
C SER A 33 4.40 -10.79 3.09
N ASN A 34 4.97 -11.66 3.90
CA ASN A 34 4.72 -11.68 5.34
C ASN A 34 5.20 -10.38 5.99
N ARG A 35 6.43 -9.97 5.67
CA ARG A 35 7.00 -8.75 6.24
C ARG A 35 6.21 -7.52 5.81
N MET A 36 5.81 -7.47 4.54
CA MET A 36 5.07 -6.33 4.01
C MET A 36 3.68 -6.22 4.64
N SER A 37 2.99 -7.35 4.81
CA SER A 37 1.67 -7.32 5.45
C SER A 37 1.76 -6.84 6.90
N ILE A 38 2.79 -7.27 7.62
CA ILE A 38 3.02 -6.82 9.00
C ILE A 38 3.36 -5.33 9.01
N PHE A 39 4.21 -4.89 8.09
CA PHE A 39 4.58 -3.48 7.99
C PHE A 39 3.35 -2.61 7.82
N MET A 40 2.49 -2.95 6.87
CA MET A 40 1.30 -2.15 6.58
C MET A 40 0.35 -2.11 7.77
N ARG A 41 0.15 -3.24 8.43
CA ARG A 41 -0.72 -3.30 9.62
C ARG A 41 -0.17 -2.53 10.81
N SER A 42 1.15 -2.52 10.96
CA SER A 42 1.79 -1.79 12.07
C SER A 42 1.85 -0.29 11.82
N TYR A 43 1.96 0.10 10.55
CA TYR A 43 2.03 1.52 10.17
C TYR A 43 0.65 2.17 10.21
N ASP A 44 -0.33 1.54 9.55
CA ASP A 44 -1.71 2.02 9.50
C ASP A 44 -2.58 0.83 9.13
N TYR A 45 -3.34 0.33 10.08
CA TYR A 45 -4.13 -0.89 9.87
C TYR A 45 -5.10 -0.76 8.71
N GLU A 46 -5.63 0.45 8.48
CA GLU A 46 -6.55 0.68 7.38
C GLU A 46 -5.91 0.48 6.01
N MET A 47 -4.58 0.63 5.90
CA MET A 47 -3.87 0.35 4.66
C MET A 47 -4.03 -1.11 4.25
N TRP A 48 -4.02 -2.01 5.23
CA TRP A 48 -4.21 -3.44 4.95
C TRP A 48 -5.62 -3.72 4.44
N ASP A 49 -6.62 -3.05 5.01
CA ASP A 49 -8.00 -3.17 4.54
C ASP A 49 -8.11 -2.77 3.07
N VAL A 50 -7.42 -1.71 2.66
CA VAL A 50 -7.43 -1.26 1.27
C VAL A 50 -6.78 -2.30 0.35
N VAL A 51 -5.74 -2.97 0.81
CA VAL A 51 -5.09 -4.04 0.05
C VAL A 51 -6.03 -5.23 -0.14
N LEU A 52 -6.78 -5.59 0.89
CA LEU A 52 -7.68 -6.73 0.84
C LEU A 52 -8.97 -6.44 0.08
N ASP A 53 -9.59 -5.30 0.38
CA ASP A 53 -10.93 -4.99 -0.08
C ASP A 53 -10.98 -4.03 -1.26
N GLY A 54 -9.89 -3.31 -1.51
CA GLY A 54 -9.83 -2.28 -2.53
C GLY A 54 -10.04 -0.89 -1.95
N PRO A 55 -9.84 0.15 -2.78
CA PRO A 55 -9.91 1.53 -2.31
C PRO A 55 -11.34 1.95 -1.99
N HIS A 56 -11.46 2.88 -1.03
CA HIS A 56 -12.73 3.52 -0.76
C HIS A 56 -12.97 4.61 -1.80
N VAL A 57 -14.10 4.54 -2.50
CA VAL A 57 -14.50 5.55 -3.49
C VAL A 57 -15.83 6.12 -3.00
N PRO A 58 -15.90 7.41 -2.61
CA PRO A 58 -17.15 8.01 -2.20
C PRO A 58 -18.15 8.04 -3.35
N MET A 59 -19.34 7.52 -3.11
CA MET A 59 -20.38 7.38 -4.13
C MET A 59 -21.61 8.19 -3.76
N LYS A 60 -22.39 8.59 -4.77
CA LYS A 60 -23.68 9.24 -4.58
C LYS A 60 -24.66 8.68 -5.59
N THR A 61 -25.95 8.84 -5.28
CA THR A 61 -27.00 8.48 -6.23
C THR A 61 -27.04 9.51 -7.36
N LYS A 62 -27.08 9.01 -8.60
CA LYS A 62 -27.15 9.87 -9.77
C LYS A 62 -28.52 10.57 -9.81
N THR A 63 -28.50 11.86 -10.12
CA THR A 63 -29.72 12.67 -10.17
C THR A 63 -30.71 12.07 -11.18
N GLY A 64 -31.96 11.85 -10.73
CA GLY A 64 -33.02 11.33 -11.56
C GLY A 64 -32.94 9.83 -11.85
N SER A 65 -32.13 9.09 -11.12
CA SER A 65 -31.91 7.67 -11.34
C SER A 65 -31.65 6.98 -10.02
N GLU A 66 -31.74 5.64 -9.99
CA GLU A 66 -31.31 4.83 -8.85
C GLU A 66 -29.84 4.43 -8.97
N ASP A 67 -29.21 4.70 -10.09
CA ASP A 67 -27.81 4.39 -10.31
C ASP A 67 -26.90 5.24 -9.42
N VAL A 68 -25.72 4.69 -9.09
CA VAL A 68 -24.75 5.41 -8.31
C VAL A 68 -23.58 5.85 -9.18
N GLU A 69 -22.94 6.95 -8.79
CA GLU A 69 -21.76 7.46 -9.45
C GLU A 69 -20.76 7.99 -8.44
N PRO A 70 -19.47 8.06 -8.79
CA PRO A 70 -18.49 8.63 -7.86
C PRO A 70 -18.77 10.09 -7.56
N LYS A 71 -18.61 10.48 -6.30
CA LYS A 71 -18.69 11.88 -5.90
C LYS A 71 -17.49 12.64 -6.44
N LEU A 72 -17.71 13.92 -6.79
CA LEU A 72 -16.61 14.82 -7.05
C LEU A 72 -15.84 15.04 -5.74
N TRP A 73 -14.52 15.22 -5.82
CA TRP A 73 -13.75 15.38 -4.60
C TRP A 73 -14.24 16.54 -3.73
N SER A 74 -14.79 17.57 -4.35
CA SER A 74 -15.36 18.72 -3.63
C SER A 74 -16.60 18.36 -2.81
N GLU A 75 -17.20 17.22 -3.09
CA GLU A 75 -18.38 16.72 -2.38
C GLU A 75 -18.02 15.77 -1.23
N TRP A 76 -16.74 15.45 -1.07
CA TRP A 76 -16.29 14.50 -0.05
C TRP A 76 -16.32 15.13 1.34
N SER A 77 -16.79 14.36 2.33
CA SER A 77 -16.68 14.74 3.71
C SER A 77 -15.22 14.57 4.16
N GLU A 78 -14.87 15.20 5.28
CA GLU A 78 -13.52 15.08 5.83
C GLU A 78 -13.13 13.63 6.11
N SER A 79 -14.05 12.84 6.66
CA SER A 79 -13.77 11.43 6.95
C SER A 79 -13.56 10.63 5.66
N LYS A 80 -14.28 10.96 4.59
CA LYS A 80 -14.12 10.30 3.30
C LYS A 80 -12.80 10.67 2.64
N MET A 81 -12.38 11.93 2.80
CA MET A 81 -11.07 12.37 2.31
C MET A 81 -9.94 11.59 2.98
N LYS A 82 -10.06 11.35 4.29
CA LYS A 82 -9.07 10.56 5.02
C LYS A 82 -9.00 9.12 4.50
N LYS A 83 -10.13 8.51 4.21
CA LYS A 83 -10.18 7.15 3.67
C LYS A 83 -9.53 7.06 2.30
N VAL A 84 -9.75 8.07 1.45
CA VAL A 84 -9.11 8.12 0.14
C VAL A 84 -7.60 8.29 0.31
N GLN A 85 -7.16 9.09 1.27
CA GLN A 85 -5.74 9.27 1.56
C GLN A 85 -5.06 7.95 1.96
N VAL A 86 -5.78 7.10 2.71
CA VAL A 86 -5.25 5.78 3.10
C VAL A 86 -4.94 4.94 1.87
N ASN A 87 -5.80 5.02 0.85
CA ASN A 87 -5.54 4.33 -0.42
C ASN A 87 -4.21 4.78 -1.04
N PHE A 88 -3.95 6.07 -1.08
CA PHE A 88 -2.69 6.59 -1.63
C PHE A 88 -1.48 6.23 -0.77
N LYS A 89 -1.64 6.17 0.54
CA LYS A 89 -0.58 5.70 1.43
C LYS A 89 -0.23 4.24 1.12
N ALA A 90 -1.26 3.41 0.90
CA ALA A 90 -1.06 2.01 0.58
C ALA A 90 -0.35 1.84 -0.77
N ILE A 91 -0.76 2.60 -1.78
CA ILE A 91 -0.13 2.59 -3.09
C ILE A 91 1.34 2.98 -2.97
N ASN A 92 1.60 4.09 -2.28
CA ASN A 92 2.96 4.58 -2.11
C ASN A 92 3.85 3.56 -1.39
N SER A 93 3.32 2.92 -0.35
CA SER A 93 4.06 1.92 0.41
C SER A 93 4.42 0.71 -0.46
N LEU A 94 3.48 0.23 -1.27
CA LEU A 94 3.75 -0.90 -2.15
C LEU A 94 4.73 -0.53 -3.27
N HIS A 95 4.57 0.66 -3.87
CA HIS A 95 5.52 1.10 -4.90
C HIS A 95 6.94 1.19 -4.34
N TYR A 96 7.07 1.72 -3.13
CA TYR A 96 8.38 1.84 -2.48
C TYR A 96 8.99 0.46 -2.18
N ALA A 97 8.14 -0.53 -1.91
CA ALA A 97 8.58 -1.86 -1.50
C ALA A 97 8.97 -2.75 -2.68
N LEU A 98 8.98 -2.23 -3.90
CA LEU A 98 9.31 -3.00 -5.09
C LEU A 98 10.53 -2.39 -5.77
N ASN A 99 11.45 -3.26 -6.24
CA ASN A 99 12.56 -2.76 -7.05
C ASN A 99 12.02 -2.34 -8.43
N PRO A 100 12.82 -1.64 -9.26
CA PRO A 100 12.32 -1.13 -10.55
C PRO A 100 11.78 -2.22 -11.48
N ILE A 101 12.35 -3.41 -11.46
CA ILE A 101 11.90 -4.51 -12.33
C ILE A 101 10.50 -4.95 -11.91
N GLU A 102 10.30 -5.19 -10.61
CA GLU A 102 9.01 -5.60 -10.07
C GLU A 102 7.98 -4.48 -10.21
N PHE A 103 8.41 -3.23 -9.99
CA PHE A 103 7.54 -2.09 -10.20
C PHE A 103 7.01 -2.04 -11.64
N ASN A 104 7.88 -2.25 -12.62
CA ASN A 104 7.46 -2.25 -14.02
C ASN A 104 6.40 -3.32 -14.29
N TRP A 105 6.53 -4.47 -13.64
CA TRP A 105 5.60 -5.58 -13.78
C TRP A 105 4.18 -5.19 -13.34
N ILE A 106 4.08 -4.38 -12.28
CA ILE A 106 2.77 -4.02 -11.72
C ILE A 106 2.34 -2.59 -12.09
N SER A 107 3.08 -1.91 -12.93
CA SER A 107 2.86 -0.48 -13.20
C SER A 107 1.50 -0.18 -13.83
N THR A 108 0.87 -1.16 -14.48
CA THR A 108 -0.46 -0.98 -15.07
C THR A 108 -1.59 -1.17 -14.06
N CYS A 109 -1.29 -1.71 -12.89
CA CYS A 109 -2.30 -1.89 -11.84
C CYS A 109 -2.72 -0.55 -11.26
N LYS A 110 -4.01 -0.38 -11.03
CA LYS A 110 -4.56 0.88 -10.54
C LYS A 110 -4.78 0.90 -9.04
N THR A 111 -4.93 -0.26 -8.41
CA THR A 111 -5.22 -0.35 -6.98
C THR A 111 -4.20 -1.25 -6.31
N THR A 112 -4.04 -1.07 -5.00
CA THR A 112 -3.15 -1.93 -4.23
C THR A 112 -3.65 -3.37 -4.20
N LYS A 113 -4.96 -3.56 -4.26
CA LYS A 113 -5.56 -4.89 -4.34
C LYS A 113 -5.09 -5.61 -5.60
N GLU A 114 -5.12 -4.92 -6.74
CA GLU A 114 -4.63 -5.50 -8.01
C GLU A 114 -3.14 -5.81 -7.94
N ILE A 115 -2.34 -4.90 -7.39
CA ILE A 115 -0.90 -5.09 -7.23
C ILE A 115 -0.62 -6.33 -6.39
N TRP A 116 -1.25 -6.38 -5.21
CA TRP A 116 -1.04 -7.48 -4.27
C TRP A 116 -1.41 -8.82 -4.88
N ASN A 117 -2.58 -8.87 -5.53
CA ASN A 117 -3.06 -10.10 -6.14
C ASN A 117 -2.19 -10.55 -7.32
N LYS A 118 -1.71 -9.59 -8.11
CA LYS A 118 -0.83 -9.91 -9.25
C LYS A 118 0.50 -10.50 -8.77
N LEU A 119 1.08 -9.92 -7.74
CA LEU A 119 2.31 -10.45 -7.16
C LEU A 119 2.08 -11.85 -6.56
N LYS A 120 0.98 -12.00 -5.86
CA LYS A 120 0.63 -13.28 -5.24
C LYS A 120 0.49 -14.38 -6.28
N VAL A 121 -0.27 -14.14 -7.32
CA VAL A 121 -0.48 -15.14 -8.38
C VAL A 121 0.84 -15.46 -9.09
N THR A 122 1.65 -14.46 -9.35
CA THR A 122 2.92 -14.63 -10.07
C THR A 122 3.91 -15.46 -9.27
N TYR A 123 4.11 -15.12 -8.00
CA TYR A 123 5.21 -15.70 -7.21
C TYR A 123 4.79 -16.85 -6.32
N GLU A 124 3.59 -16.85 -5.82
CA GLU A 124 3.09 -17.95 -5.01
C GLU A 124 2.86 -19.19 -5.87
N GLY A 125 2.29 -18.99 -7.07
CA GLY A 125 2.13 -20.07 -8.03
C GLY A 125 3.46 -20.69 -8.44
N THR A 126 4.48 -19.85 -8.65
CA THR A 126 5.83 -20.32 -9.00
C THR A 126 6.43 -21.14 -7.87
N SER A 127 6.22 -20.72 -6.62
CA SER A 127 6.69 -21.48 -5.45
C SER A 127 6.04 -22.84 -5.37
N GLN A 128 4.76 -22.94 -5.69
CA GLN A 128 4.05 -24.20 -5.70
C GLN A 128 4.58 -25.14 -6.79
N VAL A 129 4.89 -24.59 -7.94
CA VAL A 129 5.43 -25.38 -9.06
C VAL A 129 6.80 -25.98 -8.70
N LYS A 130 7.60 -25.24 -7.92
CA LYS A 130 8.92 -25.70 -7.51
C LYS A 130 8.90 -26.87 -6.53
N LYS A 131 7.79 -27.08 -5.90
CA LYS A 131 7.65 -28.20 -4.98
C LYS A 131 7.40 -29.50 -5.75
#